data_f873cc3840b9b1e8f62497327c15ad25
#
_entry.id   f873cc3840b9b1e8f62497327c15ad25
#
_cell.length_a   1.000
_cell.length_b   1.000
_cell.length_c   1.000
_cell.angle_alpha   90.00
_cell.angle_beta   90.00
_cell.angle_gamma   90.00
#
_symmetry.space_group_name_H-M   'P 1'
#
loop_
_entity.id
_entity.type
_entity.pdbx_description
1 polymer ?
#
loop_
_entity_poly.entity_id
_entity_poly.type
_entity_poly.pdbx_seq_one_letter_code
_entity_poly.pdbx_strand_id
1 'polypeptide(L)'
;MSLKRLGFQPLACKRDMRRPELNRDSGWLIGVDILVVFLGLIGQIFLSRSLLSADYGLLIILLDAFATIFILVDAGLPTLLNRDGPKAPGMARKAAHRILKLQAVIALPFIAIAFIGSTVIWGDLPFGLLGICAAITLMHVASYPHRSLLRCLGEARIEAMTKLLERTVTTSLYGCLMIFGINEIHWWALAFFIGAMLGLISAIIFGEKVGKNNQGEGSLPELWNSNKSLLMGALPFAVTLGVLPYVTKLEKFLLSYFHSYEDVALFHVAQLAWLAGLLVPQGVRAALLPVLGEARTQEQLITRMSKAQSLGFILLPVGLFFGHVLVSNLIPLAFSNDYVQAVEIFEILLAGWALTLLAVPWYVGLQAGPHPWRFTGLLGLVVVSAFISGMLLIPEYGVTGAAWSSVCGSAVMFYASRWMNRTKLPQQIWLDVSAIICLATGYLLSTGNGLAWIGIITVIPAGFSIVEIRHQMKNSEEE
;
A
#
# COMPACT_ATOMS: atom_id res chain seq x y z
N MET A 1 -36.27 6.15 23.01
CA MET A 1 -36.39 5.09 21.99
C MET A 1 -35.22 4.09 22.20
N SER A 2 -35.50 2.90 22.69
CA SER A 2 -34.52 1.96 23.25
C SER A 2 -33.70 1.29 22.13
N LEU A 3 -32.37 1.35 22.22
CA LEU A 3 -31.35 0.71 21.37
C LEU A 3 -31.46 -0.85 21.26
N LYS A 4 -32.46 -1.44 21.92
CA LYS A 4 -32.72 -2.89 21.88
C LYS A 4 -33.27 -3.42 20.54
N ARG A 5 -33.70 -2.56 19.60
CA ARG A 5 -34.30 -3.00 18.32
C ARG A 5 -33.29 -3.19 17.17
N LEU A 6 -32.02 -2.90 17.38
CA LEU A 6 -30.96 -3.07 16.36
C LEU A 6 -30.17 -4.40 16.47
N GLY A 7 -30.70 -5.39 17.21
CA GLY A 7 -30.05 -6.70 17.30
C GLY A 7 -28.71 -6.72 18.06
N PHE A 8 -28.34 -5.64 18.73
CA PHE A 8 -27.20 -5.63 19.63
C PHE A 8 -27.58 -6.31 20.94
N GLN A 9 -27.39 -7.62 21.02
CA GLN A 9 -27.40 -8.30 22.31
C GLN A 9 -26.33 -7.66 23.21
N PRO A 10 -26.65 -7.36 24.48
CA PRO A 10 -25.65 -6.91 25.44
C PRO A 10 -24.61 -8.04 25.58
N LEU A 11 -23.36 -7.74 25.24
CA LEU A 11 -22.19 -8.61 25.43
C LEU A 11 -21.88 -8.72 26.94
N ALA A 12 -22.75 -9.37 27.68
CA ALA A 12 -22.54 -9.79 29.07
C ALA A 12 -22.48 -11.32 29.10
N CYS A 13 -21.33 -11.86 28.79
CA CYS A 13 -20.95 -13.20 29.18
C CYS A 13 -19.43 -13.25 29.30
N LYS A 14 -18.88 -13.86 30.36
CA LYS A 14 -17.47 -14.24 30.48
C LYS A 14 -17.10 -14.99 29.18
N ARG A 15 -16.61 -14.27 28.19
CA ARG A 15 -16.08 -14.89 26.98
C ARG A 15 -14.72 -15.44 27.34
N ASP A 16 -14.56 -16.75 27.26
CA ASP A 16 -13.24 -17.38 27.15
C ASP A 16 -12.39 -16.55 26.19
N MET A 17 -11.15 -16.22 26.60
CA MET A 17 -10.23 -15.40 25.82
C MET A 17 -10.15 -15.97 24.41
N ARG A 18 -10.70 -15.24 23.44
CA ARG A 18 -10.57 -15.62 22.03
C ARG A 18 -9.11 -15.42 21.66
N ARG A 19 -8.43 -16.51 21.40
CA ARG A 19 -7.12 -16.44 20.74
C ARG A 19 -7.33 -15.97 19.30
N PRO A 20 -6.40 -15.17 18.76
CA PRO A 20 -6.44 -14.80 17.35
C PRO A 20 -6.54 -16.07 16.48
N GLU A 21 -7.59 -16.19 15.68
CA GLU A 21 -7.77 -17.29 14.74
C GLU A 21 -7.39 -16.83 13.34
N LEU A 22 -6.28 -17.36 12.82
CA LEU A 22 -5.67 -16.90 11.57
C LEU A 22 -6.68 -16.79 10.40
N ASN A 23 -7.45 -17.84 10.16
CA ASN A 23 -8.34 -17.89 8.99
C ASN A 23 -9.52 -16.90 9.10
N ARG A 24 -10.14 -16.82 10.29
CA ARG A 24 -11.31 -15.96 10.50
C ARG A 24 -10.92 -14.49 10.57
N ASP A 25 -9.86 -14.17 11.30
CA ASP A 25 -9.43 -12.80 11.54
C ASP A 25 -8.81 -12.19 10.28
N SER A 26 -8.03 -12.98 9.52
CA SER A 26 -7.51 -12.55 8.22
C SER A 26 -8.63 -12.36 7.20
N GLY A 27 -9.65 -13.21 7.18
CA GLY A 27 -10.78 -13.07 6.27
C GLY A 27 -11.55 -11.76 6.48
N TRP A 28 -11.81 -11.37 7.73
CA TRP A 28 -12.44 -10.08 8.04
C TRP A 28 -11.59 -8.89 7.65
N LEU A 29 -10.30 -8.92 7.96
CA LEU A 29 -9.37 -7.82 7.64
C LEU A 29 -9.24 -7.66 6.12
N ILE A 30 -8.99 -8.75 5.39
CA ILE A 30 -8.84 -8.71 3.92
C ILE A 30 -10.14 -8.23 3.27
N GLY A 31 -11.30 -8.77 3.64
CA GLY A 31 -12.58 -8.39 3.06
C GLY A 31 -12.91 -6.91 3.28
N VAL A 32 -12.69 -6.40 4.49
CA VAL A 32 -12.89 -4.98 4.78
C VAL A 32 -11.83 -4.10 4.11
N ASP A 33 -10.56 -4.52 4.08
CA ASP A 33 -9.51 -3.74 3.42
C ASP A 33 -9.79 -3.59 1.90
N ILE A 34 -10.33 -4.61 1.22
CA ILE A 34 -10.80 -4.52 -0.16
C ILE A 34 -11.94 -3.49 -0.29
N LEU A 35 -12.94 -3.54 0.61
CA LEU A 35 -14.05 -2.59 0.60
C LEU A 35 -13.58 -1.16 0.89
N VAL A 36 -12.65 -0.96 1.80
CA VAL A 36 -12.02 0.32 2.12
C VAL A 36 -11.27 0.90 0.92
N VAL A 37 -10.54 0.05 0.17
CA VAL A 37 -9.87 0.46 -1.08
C VAL A 37 -10.90 0.88 -2.13
N PHE A 38 -11.97 0.12 -2.30
CA PHE A 38 -13.04 0.43 -3.24
C PHE A 38 -13.76 1.76 -2.90
N LEU A 39 -14.13 1.96 -1.64
CA LEU A 39 -14.69 3.24 -1.15
C LEU A 39 -13.69 4.39 -1.33
N GLY A 40 -12.40 4.10 -1.12
CA GLY A 40 -11.33 5.06 -1.37
C GLY A 40 -11.29 5.51 -2.83
N LEU A 41 -11.38 4.57 -3.77
CA LEU A 41 -11.42 4.87 -5.21
C LEU A 41 -12.64 5.72 -5.57
N ILE A 42 -13.84 5.38 -5.06
CA ILE A 42 -15.04 6.19 -5.24
C ILE A 42 -14.81 7.62 -4.72
N GLY A 43 -14.20 7.76 -3.54
CA GLY A 43 -13.85 9.07 -2.99
C GLY A 43 -12.91 9.87 -3.89
N GLN A 44 -11.93 9.23 -4.51
CA GLN A 44 -11.02 9.87 -5.47
C GLN A 44 -11.75 10.30 -6.76
N ILE A 45 -12.72 9.50 -7.23
CA ILE A 45 -13.58 9.87 -8.36
C ILE A 45 -14.40 11.12 -8.02
N PHE A 46 -14.99 11.22 -6.84
CA PHE A 46 -15.73 12.40 -6.42
C PHE A 46 -14.83 13.65 -6.36
N LEU A 47 -13.63 13.52 -5.77
CA LEU A 47 -12.64 14.58 -5.69
C LEU A 47 -12.25 15.11 -7.09
N SER A 48 -11.84 14.20 -7.98
CA SER A 48 -11.37 14.57 -9.32
C SER A 48 -12.43 15.19 -10.21
N ARG A 49 -13.70 14.86 -9.98
CA ARG A 49 -14.84 15.43 -10.73
C ARG A 49 -15.36 16.76 -10.21
N SER A 50 -15.02 17.10 -8.97
CA SER A 50 -15.56 18.27 -8.29
C SER A 50 -14.54 19.37 -8.10
N LEU A 51 -13.28 19.05 -7.91
CA LEU A 51 -12.20 20.01 -7.73
C LEU A 51 -11.56 20.38 -9.08
N LEU A 52 -11.00 21.57 -9.16
CA LEU A 52 -10.06 21.92 -10.23
C LEU A 52 -8.85 21.00 -10.14
N SER A 53 -8.24 20.65 -11.27
CA SER A 53 -7.09 19.73 -11.32
C SER A 53 -5.94 20.20 -10.43
N ALA A 54 -5.65 21.50 -10.36
CA ALA A 54 -4.65 22.07 -9.47
C ALA A 54 -4.98 21.85 -7.99
N ASP A 55 -6.24 22.11 -7.57
CA ASP A 55 -6.68 21.93 -6.20
C ASP A 55 -6.68 20.45 -5.80
N TYR A 56 -7.08 19.58 -6.72
CA TYR A 56 -7.02 18.15 -6.51
C TYR A 56 -5.58 17.68 -6.32
N GLY A 57 -4.66 18.10 -7.20
CA GLY A 57 -3.24 17.77 -7.10
C GLY A 57 -2.61 18.31 -5.80
N LEU A 58 -2.93 19.55 -5.43
CA LEU A 58 -2.49 20.15 -4.17
C LEU A 58 -2.96 19.34 -2.95
N LEU A 59 -4.25 18.97 -2.91
CA LEU A 59 -4.80 18.17 -1.82
C LEU A 59 -4.08 16.80 -1.72
N ILE A 60 -3.85 16.14 -2.85
CA ILE A 60 -3.17 14.86 -2.88
C ILE A 60 -1.74 14.96 -2.37
N ILE A 61 -0.97 15.95 -2.82
CA ILE A 61 0.43 16.08 -2.39
C ILE A 61 0.55 16.40 -0.90
N LEU A 62 -0.34 17.25 -0.37
CA LEU A 62 -0.37 17.55 1.05
C LEU A 62 -0.77 16.32 1.88
N LEU A 63 -1.82 15.59 1.48
CA LEU A 63 -2.21 14.35 2.16
C LEU A 63 -1.09 13.31 2.11
N ASP A 64 -0.38 13.19 1.00
CA ASP A 64 0.75 12.26 0.85
C ASP A 64 1.96 12.65 1.69
N ALA A 65 2.28 13.97 1.77
CA ALA A 65 3.34 14.48 2.63
C ALA A 65 3.05 14.18 4.11
N PHE A 66 1.87 14.52 4.57
CA PHE A 66 1.45 14.28 5.95
C PHE A 66 1.25 12.79 6.28
N ALA A 67 0.80 11.98 5.32
CA ALA A 67 0.76 10.52 5.49
C ALA A 67 2.17 9.90 5.61
N THR A 68 3.18 10.49 4.97
CA THR A 68 4.57 10.07 5.15
C THR A 68 5.04 10.36 6.57
N ILE A 69 4.68 11.51 7.13
CA ILE A 69 4.95 11.85 8.54
C ILE A 69 4.27 10.85 9.49
N PHE A 70 3.01 10.48 9.23
CA PHE A 70 2.33 9.45 10.00
C PHE A 70 3.18 8.17 10.11
N ILE A 71 3.74 7.69 9.00
CA ILE A 71 4.53 6.45 8.99
C ILE A 71 5.85 6.59 9.76
N LEU A 72 6.50 7.75 9.67
CA LEU A 72 7.70 8.04 10.45
C LEU A 72 7.41 8.08 11.96
N VAL A 73 6.29 8.70 12.35
CA VAL A 73 5.84 8.78 13.76
C VAL A 73 5.39 7.42 14.28
N ASP A 74 4.79 6.58 13.42
CA ASP A 74 4.43 5.21 13.77
C ASP A 74 5.63 4.42 14.29
N ALA A 75 6.80 4.64 13.71
CA ALA A 75 8.10 4.07 14.13
C ALA A 75 8.05 2.54 14.34
N GLY A 76 7.07 1.82 13.76
CA GLY A 76 6.88 0.38 13.93
C GLY A 76 6.41 -0.06 15.32
N LEU A 77 6.11 0.87 16.22
CA LEU A 77 5.69 0.58 17.59
C LEU A 77 4.39 -0.22 17.69
N PRO A 78 3.31 0.11 16.94
CA PRO A 78 2.10 -0.71 16.90
C PRO A 78 2.33 -2.13 16.37
N THR A 79 3.31 -2.30 15.47
CA THR A 79 3.72 -3.63 14.99
C THR A 79 4.32 -4.49 16.10
N LEU A 80 5.11 -3.88 17.00
CA LEU A 80 5.58 -4.56 18.21
C LEU A 80 4.42 -4.99 19.13
N LEU A 81 3.41 -4.13 19.29
CA LEU A 81 2.23 -4.47 20.08
C LEU A 81 1.47 -5.66 19.46
N ASN A 82 1.32 -5.70 18.15
CA ASN A 82 0.70 -6.82 17.45
C ASN A 82 1.48 -8.14 17.65
N ARG A 83 2.81 -8.09 17.75
CA ARG A 83 3.67 -9.25 17.97
C ARG A 83 3.66 -9.73 19.43
N ASP A 84 3.76 -8.81 20.37
CA ASP A 84 4.02 -9.11 21.78
C ASP A 84 2.75 -9.06 22.65
N GLY A 85 1.75 -8.26 22.25
CA GLY A 85 0.49 -8.09 23.00
C GLY A 85 -0.27 -9.40 23.26
N PRO A 86 -0.36 -10.33 22.29
CA PRO A 86 -1.02 -11.63 22.51
C PRO A 86 -0.38 -12.47 23.62
N LYS A 87 0.90 -12.25 23.95
CA LYS A 87 1.64 -12.95 25.02
C LYS A 87 1.29 -12.43 26.42
N ALA A 88 0.78 -11.21 26.51
CA ALA A 88 0.44 -10.53 27.77
C ALA A 88 -0.85 -9.70 27.61
N PRO A 89 -2.01 -10.35 27.39
CA PRO A 89 -3.25 -9.64 27.03
C PRO A 89 -3.69 -8.62 28.09
N GLY A 90 -3.53 -8.92 29.37
CA GLY A 90 -3.86 -8.00 30.47
C GLY A 90 -2.99 -6.73 30.52
N MET A 91 -1.79 -6.77 29.91
CA MET A 91 -0.89 -5.63 29.81
C MET A 91 -1.01 -4.87 28.49
N ALA A 92 -1.67 -5.43 27.49
CA ALA A 92 -1.74 -4.87 26.13
C ALA A 92 -2.31 -3.45 26.10
N ARG A 93 -3.33 -3.14 26.92
CA ARG A 93 -3.90 -1.80 27.05
C ARG A 93 -2.88 -0.78 27.57
N LYS A 94 -2.12 -1.13 28.63
CA LYS A 94 -1.07 -0.24 29.16
C LYS A 94 0.05 -0.03 28.12
N ALA A 95 0.38 -1.07 27.36
CA ALA A 95 1.35 -1.00 26.28
C ALA A 95 0.87 -0.06 25.14
N ALA A 96 -0.40 -0.16 24.72
CA ALA A 96 -0.99 0.74 23.72
C ALA A 96 -0.94 2.21 24.16
N HIS A 97 -1.30 2.51 25.41
CA HIS A 97 -1.20 3.86 25.96
C HIS A 97 0.24 4.37 26.05
N ARG A 98 1.20 3.50 26.33
CA ARG A 98 2.62 3.86 26.32
C ARG A 98 3.10 4.20 24.91
N ILE A 99 2.71 3.42 23.90
CA ILE A 99 2.99 3.71 22.50
C ILE A 99 2.41 5.07 22.13
N LEU A 100 1.13 5.31 22.45
CA LEU A 100 0.47 6.58 22.16
C LEU A 100 1.22 7.79 22.75
N LYS A 101 1.70 7.69 23.98
CA LYS A 101 2.49 8.75 24.61
C LYS A 101 3.82 8.97 23.87
N LEU A 102 4.52 7.91 23.49
CA LEU A 102 5.77 8.01 22.74
C LEU A 102 5.54 8.63 21.35
N GLN A 103 4.50 8.17 20.64
CA GLN A 103 4.14 8.71 19.33
C GLN A 103 3.72 10.18 19.42
N ALA A 104 3.00 10.61 20.45
CA ALA A 104 2.65 12.01 20.66
C ALA A 104 3.88 12.91 20.83
N VAL A 105 4.90 12.44 21.56
CA VAL A 105 6.17 13.18 21.72
C VAL A 105 6.95 13.24 20.40
N ILE A 106 6.98 12.15 19.63
CA ILE A 106 7.67 12.08 18.35
C ILE A 106 6.90 12.87 17.26
N ALA A 107 5.57 12.87 17.30
CA ALA A 107 4.73 13.52 16.30
C ALA A 107 4.94 15.02 16.22
N LEU A 108 5.07 15.70 17.35
CA LEU A 108 5.17 17.16 17.42
C LEU A 108 6.32 17.72 16.55
N PRO A 109 7.60 17.29 16.71
CA PRO A 109 8.68 17.80 15.89
C PRO A 109 8.53 17.42 14.41
N PHE A 110 8.05 16.21 14.09
CA PHE A 110 7.86 15.80 12.70
C PHE A 110 6.75 16.59 12.01
N ILE A 111 5.64 16.86 12.69
CA ILE A 111 4.56 17.70 12.15
C ILE A 111 5.03 19.14 11.96
N ALA A 112 5.78 19.69 12.91
CA ALA A 112 6.38 21.00 12.76
C ALA A 112 7.32 21.08 11.55
N ILE A 113 8.18 20.07 11.38
CA ILE A 113 9.07 19.95 10.21
C ILE A 113 8.27 19.84 8.91
N ALA A 114 7.18 19.02 8.89
CA ALA A 114 6.33 18.91 7.73
C ALA A 114 5.63 20.23 7.39
N PHE A 115 5.13 20.92 8.41
CA PHE A 115 4.45 22.20 8.24
C PHE A 115 5.39 23.26 7.66
N ILE A 116 6.58 23.45 8.28
CA ILE A 116 7.60 24.37 7.81
C ILE A 116 8.16 23.94 6.46
N GLY A 117 8.46 22.64 6.31
CA GLY A 117 8.98 22.08 5.05
C GLY A 117 8.04 22.28 3.88
N SER A 118 6.74 22.07 4.11
CA SER A 118 5.71 22.29 3.07
C SER A 118 5.65 23.74 2.62
N THR A 119 5.73 24.71 3.55
CA THR A 119 5.74 26.14 3.19
C THR A 119 7.02 26.56 2.48
N VAL A 120 8.16 25.94 2.82
CA VAL A 120 9.45 26.24 2.16
C VAL A 120 9.52 25.64 0.75
N ILE A 121 9.01 24.39 0.59
CA ILE A 121 9.10 23.67 -0.69
C ILE A 121 8.08 24.18 -1.70
N TRP A 122 6.84 24.41 -1.26
CA TRP A 122 5.72 24.73 -2.14
C TRP A 122 5.22 26.17 -2.04
N GLY A 123 5.90 27.03 -1.26
CA GLY A 123 5.59 28.46 -1.16
C GLY A 123 4.30 28.77 -0.41
N ASP A 124 3.50 29.69 -0.93
CA ASP A 124 2.29 30.24 -0.28
C ASP A 124 1.13 29.24 -0.26
N LEU A 125 1.22 28.28 0.66
CA LEU A 125 0.13 27.31 0.90
C LEU A 125 -0.91 27.88 1.88
N PRO A 126 -2.21 27.55 1.70
CA PRO A 126 -3.24 27.93 2.66
C PRO A 126 -3.00 27.31 4.03
N PHE A 127 -2.65 28.10 5.04
CA PHE A 127 -2.39 27.63 6.42
C PHE A 127 -3.52 26.78 7.00
N GLY A 128 -4.78 27.13 6.68
CA GLY A 128 -5.96 26.36 7.11
C GLY A 128 -5.94 24.94 6.56
N LEU A 129 -5.57 24.75 5.30
CA LEU A 129 -5.47 23.43 4.66
C LEU A 129 -4.34 22.60 5.27
N LEU A 130 -3.15 23.21 5.49
CA LEU A 130 -2.03 22.56 6.19
C LEU A 130 -2.43 22.12 7.59
N GLY A 131 -3.15 22.97 8.34
CA GLY A 131 -3.65 22.64 9.67
C GLY A 131 -4.60 21.43 9.66
N ILE A 132 -5.51 21.36 8.69
CA ILE A 132 -6.42 20.21 8.53
C ILE A 132 -5.63 18.95 8.20
N CYS A 133 -4.65 18.97 7.27
CA CYS A 133 -3.83 17.82 6.92
C CYS A 133 -2.99 17.35 8.11
N ALA A 134 -2.40 18.26 8.90
CA ALA A 134 -1.72 17.95 10.14
C ALA A 134 -2.64 17.26 11.16
N ALA A 135 -3.87 17.79 11.32
CA ALA A 135 -4.88 17.22 12.21
C ALA A 135 -5.30 15.81 11.76
N ILE A 136 -5.50 15.56 10.47
CA ILE A 136 -5.78 14.22 9.92
C ILE A 136 -4.66 13.25 10.31
N THR A 137 -3.41 13.66 10.16
CA THR A 137 -2.25 12.84 10.53
C THR A 137 -2.24 12.52 12.02
N LEU A 138 -2.50 13.49 12.88
CA LEU A 138 -2.63 13.26 14.32
C LEU A 138 -3.75 12.28 14.67
N MET A 139 -4.92 12.36 13.99
CA MET A 139 -6.01 11.41 14.17
C MET A 139 -5.57 9.98 13.81
N HIS A 140 -4.85 9.81 12.70
CA HIS A 140 -4.33 8.50 12.29
C HIS A 140 -3.28 7.98 13.27
N VAL A 141 -2.31 8.81 13.68
CA VAL A 141 -1.30 8.44 14.70
C VAL A 141 -1.98 7.95 15.99
N ALA A 142 -2.99 8.68 16.47
CA ALA A 142 -3.69 8.33 17.70
C ALA A 142 -4.58 7.07 17.53
N SER A 143 -5.14 6.82 16.36
CA SER A 143 -6.03 5.67 16.12
C SER A 143 -5.27 4.34 16.05
N TYR A 144 -4.03 4.35 15.54
CA TYR A 144 -3.29 3.14 15.21
C TYR A 144 -2.94 2.26 16.42
N PRO A 145 -2.48 2.77 17.58
CA PRO A 145 -2.28 1.96 18.80
C PRO A 145 -3.56 1.30 19.30
N HIS A 146 -4.72 1.99 19.22
CA HIS A 146 -6.01 1.43 19.64
C HIS A 146 -6.49 0.32 18.69
N ARG A 147 -6.27 0.48 17.38
CA ARG A 147 -6.54 -0.56 16.37
C ARG A 147 -5.63 -1.77 16.56
N SER A 148 -4.34 -1.55 16.84
CA SER A 148 -3.40 -2.61 17.16
C SER A 148 -3.76 -3.33 18.45
N LEU A 149 -4.28 -2.62 19.45
CA LEU A 149 -4.81 -3.21 20.68
C LEU A 149 -5.99 -4.16 20.38
N LEU A 150 -6.94 -3.76 19.54
CA LEU A 150 -8.05 -4.61 19.10
C LEU A 150 -7.54 -5.87 18.40
N ARG A 151 -6.58 -5.72 17.47
CA ARG A 151 -6.00 -6.82 16.71
C ARG A 151 -5.28 -7.82 17.60
N CYS A 152 -4.41 -7.36 18.50
CA CYS A 152 -3.63 -8.23 19.37
C CYS A 152 -4.49 -8.97 20.40
N LEU A 153 -5.67 -8.46 20.71
CA LEU A 153 -6.66 -9.09 21.60
C LEU A 153 -7.67 -9.99 20.87
N GLY A 154 -7.47 -10.28 19.56
CA GLY A 154 -8.32 -11.17 18.76
C GLY A 154 -9.65 -10.55 18.33
N GLU A 155 -9.78 -9.23 18.36
CA GLU A 155 -10.99 -8.50 17.92
C GLU A 155 -10.76 -7.81 16.56
N ALA A 156 -10.15 -8.53 15.62
CA ALA A 156 -9.85 -8.07 14.26
C ALA A 156 -11.10 -7.57 13.51
N ARG A 157 -12.27 -8.16 13.77
CA ARG A 157 -13.55 -7.71 13.22
C ARG A 157 -13.89 -6.29 13.65
N ILE A 158 -13.68 -5.95 14.93
CA ILE A 158 -13.98 -4.61 15.46
C ILE A 158 -13.00 -3.60 14.87
N GLU A 159 -11.71 -3.95 14.78
CA GLU A 159 -10.72 -3.13 14.09
C GLU A 159 -11.13 -2.84 12.65
N ALA A 160 -11.49 -3.88 11.88
CA ALA A 160 -11.94 -3.75 10.51
C ALA A 160 -13.14 -2.81 10.38
N MET A 161 -14.13 -2.92 11.27
CA MET A 161 -15.30 -2.05 11.28
C MET A 161 -14.98 -0.58 11.58
N THR A 162 -13.95 -0.28 12.41
CA THR A 162 -13.51 1.11 12.64
C THR A 162 -12.90 1.74 11.40
N LYS A 163 -12.13 0.98 10.61
CA LYS A 163 -11.60 1.44 9.32
C LYS A 163 -12.72 1.66 8.30
N LEU A 164 -13.67 0.74 8.24
CA LEU A 164 -14.81 0.82 7.33
C LEU A 164 -15.66 2.05 7.65
N LEU A 165 -15.96 2.31 8.94
CA LEU A 165 -16.70 3.49 9.38
C LEU A 165 -16.02 4.79 8.92
N GLU A 166 -14.71 4.92 9.18
CA GLU A 166 -13.91 6.07 8.74
C GLU A 166 -14.05 6.32 7.24
N ARG A 167 -13.82 5.28 6.44
CA ARG A 167 -13.84 5.41 4.99
C ARG A 167 -15.24 5.64 4.44
N THR A 168 -16.27 4.97 5.00
CA THR A 168 -17.67 5.18 4.59
C THR A 168 -18.11 6.61 4.86
N VAL A 169 -17.81 7.15 6.05
CA VAL A 169 -18.16 8.55 6.38
C VAL A 169 -17.44 9.51 5.44
N THR A 170 -16.14 9.36 5.24
CA THR A 170 -15.37 10.21 4.32
C THR A 170 -15.99 10.19 2.91
N THR A 171 -16.22 9.00 2.35
CA THR A 171 -16.75 8.85 0.99
C THR A 171 -18.18 9.39 0.89
N SER A 172 -19.02 9.19 1.91
CA SER A 172 -20.39 9.74 1.93
C SER A 172 -20.39 11.26 1.99
N LEU A 173 -19.50 11.86 2.79
CA LEU A 173 -19.36 13.33 2.84
C LEU A 173 -18.85 13.87 1.49
N TYR A 174 -17.90 13.20 0.84
CA TYR A 174 -17.48 13.56 -0.51
C TYR A 174 -18.64 13.51 -1.51
N GLY A 175 -19.46 12.47 -1.45
CA GLY A 175 -20.68 12.39 -2.27
C GLY A 175 -21.65 13.54 -2.01
N CYS A 176 -21.84 13.92 -0.74
CA CYS A 176 -22.66 15.10 -0.39
C CYS A 176 -22.07 16.39 -0.97
N LEU A 177 -20.76 16.64 -0.80
CA LEU A 177 -20.09 17.82 -1.33
C LEU A 177 -20.25 17.92 -2.87
N MET A 178 -20.08 16.79 -3.56
CA MET A 178 -20.28 16.70 -5.02
C MET A 178 -21.73 17.04 -5.41
N ILE A 179 -22.74 16.49 -4.72
CA ILE A 179 -24.16 16.73 -5.01
C ILE A 179 -24.52 18.22 -4.78
N PHE A 180 -23.95 18.85 -3.75
CA PHE A 180 -24.16 20.28 -3.47
C PHE A 180 -23.30 21.21 -4.33
N GLY A 181 -22.45 20.68 -5.22
CA GLY A 181 -21.60 21.49 -6.10
C GLY A 181 -20.54 22.31 -5.37
N ILE A 182 -20.05 21.85 -4.22
CA ILE A 182 -19.03 22.54 -3.43
C ILE A 182 -17.65 22.22 -3.99
N ASN A 183 -16.96 23.22 -4.53
CA ASN A 183 -15.66 23.05 -5.22
C ASN A 183 -14.48 23.58 -4.40
N GLU A 184 -14.69 24.08 -3.19
CA GLU A 184 -13.63 24.62 -2.34
C GLU A 184 -12.85 23.48 -1.65
N ILE A 185 -11.56 23.41 -1.87
CA ILE A 185 -10.64 22.37 -1.37
C ILE A 185 -10.71 22.13 0.15
N HIS A 186 -10.95 23.21 0.94
CA HIS A 186 -11.00 23.12 2.40
C HIS A 186 -12.14 22.22 2.92
N TRP A 187 -13.31 22.25 2.26
CA TRP A 187 -14.44 21.39 2.65
C TRP A 187 -14.15 19.92 2.41
N TRP A 188 -13.42 19.60 1.34
CA TRP A 188 -13.03 18.24 1.03
C TRP A 188 -11.98 17.71 2.03
N ALA A 189 -10.99 18.54 2.38
CA ALA A 189 -10.05 18.21 3.45
C ALA A 189 -10.75 18.04 4.81
N LEU A 190 -11.73 18.90 5.13
CA LEU A 190 -12.52 18.81 6.36
C LEU A 190 -13.40 17.55 6.39
N ALA A 191 -13.98 17.14 5.28
CA ALA A 191 -14.73 15.88 5.17
C ALA A 191 -13.86 14.67 5.49
N PHE A 192 -12.60 14.66 5.02
CA PHE A 192 -11.63 13.62 5.38
C PHE A 192 -11.28 13.67 6.87
N PHE A 193 -11.05 14.86 7.42
CA PHE A 193 -10.80 15.03 8.85
C PHE A 193 -11.94 14.49 9.72
N ILE A 194 -13.20 14.77 9.35
CA ILE A 194 -14.39 14.26 10.07
C ILE A 194 -14.40 12.72 10.05
N GLY A 195 -14.14 12.10 8.90
CA GLY A 195 -14.03 10.65 8.80
C GLY A 195 -12.92 10.08 9.69
N ALA A 196 -11.72 10.65 9.64
CA ALA A 196 -10.59 10.26 10.48
C ALA A 196 -10.88 10.42 11.98
N MET A 197 -11.55 11.52 12.36
CA MET A 197 -11.97 11.77 13.73
C MET A 197 -12.98 10.72 14.24
N LEU A 198 -13.97 10.37 13.45
CA LEU A 198 -14.94 9.31 13.81
C LEU A 198 -14.27 7.93 13.85
N GLY A 199 -13.31 7.67 12.95
CA GLY A 199 -12.45 6.50 12.99
C GLY A 199 -11.65 6.41 14.30
N LEU A 200 -11.04 7.51 14.73
CA LEU A 200 -10.32 7.60 16.00
C LEU A 200 -11.25 7.39 17.20
N ILE A 201 -12.36 8.11 17.28
CA ILE A 201 -13.32 8.00 18.39
C ILE A 201 -13.79 6.55 18.53
N SER A 202 -14.16 5.90 17.41
CA SER A 202 -14.58 4.50 17.42
C SER A 202 -13.46 3.56 17.90
N ALA A 203 -12.22 3.77 17.40
CA ALA A 203 -11.07 2.97 17.81
C ALA A 203 -10.76 3.11 19.31
N ILE A 204 -10.86 4.32 19.88
CA ILE A 204 -10.69 4.57 21.31
C ILE A 204 -11.80 3.86 22.11
N ILE A 205 -13.06 4.08 21.78
CA ILE A 205 -14.19 3.52 22.53
C ILE A 205 -14.10 1.99 22.58
N PHE A 206 -13.91 1.36 21.43
CA PHE A 206 -13.85 -0.09 21.36
C PHE A 206 -12.54 -0.66 21.92
N GLY A 207 -11.40 -0.02 21.63
CA GLY A 207 -10.09 -0.43 22.16
C GLY A 207 -10.04 -0.36 23.68
N GLU A 208 -10.58 0.73 24.27
CA GLU A 208 -10.65 0.88 25.73
C GLU A 208 -11.60 -0.17 26.35
N LYS A 209 -12.77 -0.40 25.76
CA LYS A 209 -13.74 -1.39 26.25
C LYS A 209 -13.16 -2.79 26.21
N VAL A 210 -12.57 -3.20 25.12
CA VAL A 210 -11.95 -4.53 24.95
C VAL A 210 -10.73 -4.67 25.86
N GLY A 211 -9.87 -3.66 25.92
CA GLY A 211 -8.68 -3.67 26.77
C GLY A 211 -8.97 -3.70 28.28
N LYS A 212 -10.07 -3.06 28.74
CA LYS A 212 -10.52 -3.12 30.14
C LYS A 212 -11.07 -4.50 30.53
N ASN A 213 -11.77 -5.15 29.61
CA ASN A 213 -12.41 -6.42 29.86
C ASN A 213 -11.44 -7.62 29.77
N ASN A 214 -10.22 -7.39 29.28
CA ASN A 214 -9.22 -8.43 29.09
C ASN A 214 -8.25 -8.45 30.27
N GLN A 215 -8.34 -9.50 31.12
CA GLN A 215 -7.52 -9.70 32.35
C GLN A 215 -6.57 -10.90 32.19
N GLY A 216 -6.21 -11.27 30.95
CA GLY A 216 -5.33 -12.40 30.70
C GLY A 216 -3.96 -12.25 31.36
N GLU A 217 -3.43 -13.38 31.84
CA GLU A 217 -2.10 -13.48 32.42
C GLU A 217 -1.02 -13.40 31.35
N GLY A 218 0.20 -13.08 31.76
CA GLY A 218 1.40 -13.00 30.93
C GLY A 218 2.26 -11.78 31.21
N SER A 219 3.47 -11.81 30.72
CA SER A 219 4.42 -10.69 30.81
C SER A 219 4.89 -10.26 29.42
N LEU A 220 5.03 -8.97 29.24
CA LEU A 220 5.66 -8.44 28.03
C LEU A 220 7.17 -8.72 28.06
N PRO A 221 7.83 -8.91 26.91
CA PRO A 221 9.28 -9.06 26.83
C PRO A 221 10.03 -7.91 27.48
N GLU A 222 11.28 -8.16 27.92
CA GLU A 222 12.13 -7.16 28.60
C GLU A 222 12.31 -5.85 27.83
N LEU A 223 12.24 -5.90 26.50
CA LEU A 223 12.32 -4.69 25.67
C LEU A 223 11.25 -3.65 26.01
N TRP A 224 10.14 -4.06 26.62
CA TRP A 224 9.08 -3.15 27.08
C TRP A 224 9.40 -2.45 28.41
N ASN A 225 10.52 -2.76 29.08
CA ASN A 225 10.88 -2.15 30.36
C ASN A 225 11.36 -0.70 30.21
N SER A 226 11.99 -0.34 29.06
CA SER A 226 12.45 1.03 28.83
C SER A 226 11.97 1.57 27.45
N ASN A 227 11.83 2.90 27.33
CA ASN A 227 11.46 3.54 26.06
C ASN A 227 12.56 3.39 25.01
N LYS A 228 13.84 3.46 25.45
CA LYS A 228 14.99 3.27 24.56
C LYS A 228 15.00 1.86 23.97
N SER A 229 14.83 0.82 24.78
CA SER A 229 14.78 -0.57 24.32
C SER A 229 13.60 -0.81 23.38
N LEU A 230 12.45 -0.19 23.69
CA LEU A 230 11.24 -0.29 22.85
C LEU A 230 11.47 0.32 21.46
N LEU A 231 12.05 1.52 21.39
CA LEU A 231 12.38 2.17 20.11
C LEU A 231 13.43 1.39 19.32
N MET A 232 14.48 0.90 19.98
CA MET A 232 15.50 0.06 19.33
C MET A 232 14.91 -1.26 18.81
N GLY A 233 14.00 -1.88 19.55
CA GLY A 233 13.29 -3.08 19.12
C GLY A 233 12.32 -2.84 17.96
N ALA A 234 11.79 -1.62 17.84
CA ALA A 234 10.92 -1.20 16.75
C ALA A 234 11.69 -0.79 15.47
N LEU A 235 12.97 -0.43 15.59
CA LEU A 235 13.78 0.15 14.51
C LEU A 235 13.76 -0.67 13.20
N PRO A 236 13.86 -2.01 13.16
CA PRO A 236 13.76 -2.76 11.92
C PRO A 236 12.42 -2.57 11.19
N PHE A 237 11.33 -2.48 11.95
CA PHE A 237 10.00 -2.20 11.38
C PHE A 237 9.89 -0.75 10.93
N ALA A 238 10.42 0.19 11.73
CA ALA A 238 10.44 1.61 11.38
C ALA A 238 11.17 1.89 10.07
N VAL A 239 12.35 1.29 9.87
CA VAL A 239 13.12 1.45 8.62
C VAL A 239 12.37 0.90 7.43
N THR A 240 11.82 -0.31 7.53
CA THR A 240 11.05 -0.92 6.43
C THR A 240 9.79 -0.11 6.10
N LEU A 241 9.03 0.28 7.12
CA LEU A 241 7.82 1.09 6.95
C LEU A 241 8.15 2.50 6.47
N GLY A 242 9.28 3.08 6.91
CA GLY A 242 9.73 4.41 6.49
C GLY A 242 10.11 4.48 5.00
N VAL A 243 10.66 3.41 4.44
CA VAL A 243 11.05 3.36 3.01
C VAL A 243 9.85 3.07 2.10
N LEU A 244 8.91 2.24 2.56
CA LEU A 244 7.82 1.72 1.73
C LEU A 244 6.96 2.79 1.02
N PRO A 245 6.58 3.93 1.66
CA PRO A 245 5.76 4.95 0.99
C PRO A 245 6.45 5.61 -0.19
N TYR A 246 7.77 5.75 -0.13
CA TYR A 246 8.53 6.41 -1.20
C TYR A 246 8.56 5.59 -2.49
N VAL A 247 8.28 4.28 -2.43
CA VAL A 247 8.11 3.43 -3.63
C VAL A 247 6.93 3.90 -4.50
N THR A 248 5.95 4.60 -3.92
CA THR A 248 4.73 5.01 -4.64
C THR A 248 4.43 6.52 -4.57
N LYS A 249 5.20 7.29 -3.83
CA LYS A 249 4.92 8.73 -3.61
C LYS A 249 6.02 9.65 -4.10
N LEU A 250 7.21 9.11 -4.31
CA LEU A 250 8.40 9.89 -4.62
C LEU A 250 8.22 10.69 -5.90
N GLU A 251 7.66 10.09 -6.94
CA GLU A 251 7.44 10.73 -8.23
C GLU A 251 6.49 11.92 -8.12
N LYS A 252 5.46 11.83 -7.26
CA LYS A 252 4.52 12.93 -7.01
C LYS A 252 5.21 14.10 -6.30
N PHE A 253 6.11 13.81 -5.34
CA PHE A 253 6.89 14.86 -4.66
C PHE A 253 7.84 15.57 -5.64
N LEU A 254 8.54 14.81 -6.48
CA LEU A 254 9.41 15.40 -7.50
C LEU A 254 8.59 16.18 -8.55
N LEU A 255 7.45 15.63 -8.97
CA LEU A 255 6.58 16.29 -9.94
C LEU A 255 6.01 17.60 -9.39
N SER A 256 5.59 17.64 -8.12
CA SER A 256 5.12 18.87 -7.47
C SER A 256 6.23 19.91 -7.24
N TYR A 257 7.48 19.49 -7.22
CA TYR A 257 8.62 20.39 -7.08
C TYR A 257 9.06 21.00 -8.41
N PHE A 258 9.04 20.22 -9.50
CA PHE A 258 9.54 20.68 -10.82
C PHE A 258 8.44 21.20 -11.75
N HIS A 259 7.19 20.80 -11.53
CA HIS A 259 6.05 21.09 -12.39
C HIS A 259 4.82 21.60 -11.60
N SER A 260 3.64 21.42 -12.17
CA SER A 260 2.38 21.94 -11.63
C SER A 260 1.63 20.91 -10.76
N TYR A 261 0.63 21.39 -10.00
CA TYR A 261 -0.27 20.50 -9.26
C TYR A 261 -1.24 19.77 -10.19
N GLU A 262 -1.56 20.32 -11.36
CA GLU A 262 -2.33 19.65 -12.40
C GLU A 262 -1.61 18.37 -12.88
N ASP A 263 -0.28 18.45 -13.05
CA ASP A 263 0.54 17.31 -13.43
C ASP A 263 0.55 16.23 -12.32
N VAL A 264 0.56 16.66 -11.05
CA VAL A 264 0.42 15.74 -9.92
C VAL A 264 -0.93 15.03 -9.95
N ALA A 265 -2.02 15.77 -10.24
CA ALA A 265 -3.37 15.21 -10.33
C ALA A 265 -3.46 14.18 -11.47
N LEU A 266 -2.92 14.51 -12.64
CA LEU A 266 -2.88 13.65 -13.80
C LEU A 266 -2.13 12.34 -13.52
N PHE A 267 -0.93 12.44 -12.95
CA PHE A 267 -0.14 11.28 -12.53
C PHE A 267 -0.84 10.46 -11.47
N HIS A 268 -1.47 11.11 -10.50
CA HIS A 268 -2.19 10.42 -9.42
C HIS A 268 -3.33 9.57 -9.93
N VAL A 269 -4.14 10.08 -10.89
CA VAL A 269 -5.23 9.32 -11.53
C VAL A 269 -4.70 8.08 -12.24
N ALA A 270 -3.63 8.21 -13.04
CA ALA A 270 -2.98 7.07 -13.66
C ALA A 270 -2.44 6.06 -12.63
N GLN A 271 -1.83 6.58 -11.56
CA GLN A 271 -1.29 5.77 -10.47
C GLN A 271 -2.37 5.03 -9.68
N LEU A 272 -3.56 5.61 -9.48
CA LEU A 272 -4.68 4.91 -8.82
C LEU A 272 -5.09 3.65 -9.58
N ALA A 273 -5.17 3.72 -10.90
CA ALA A 273 -5.45 2.57 -11.75
C ALA A 273 -4.34 1.50 -11.65
N TRP A 274 -3.08 1.94 -11.68
CA TRP A 274 -1.93 1.07 -11.50
C TRP A 274 -1.90 0.41 -10.11
N LEU A 275 -2.18 1.16 -9.03
CA LEU A 275 -2.26 0.64 -7.66
C LEU A 275 -3.36 -0.40 -7.51
N ALA A 276 -4.52 -0.23 -8.16
CA ALA A 276 -5.57 -1.25 -8.21
C ALA A 276 -5.05 -2.54 -8.87
N GLY A 277 -4.28 -2.42 -9.96
CA GLY A 277 -3.63 -3.55 -10.62
C GLY A 277 -2.62 -4.29 -9.74
N LEU A 278 -1.96 -3.60 -8.79
CA LEU A 278 -1.01 -4.20 -7.84
C LEU A 278 -1.67 -5.18 -6.85
N LEU A 279 -3.00 -5.20 -6.74
CA LEU A 279 -3.70 -6.24 -5.95
C LEU A 279 -3.36 -7.65 -6.46
N VAL A 280 -3.11 -7.82 -7.76
CA VAL A 280 -2.73 -9.12 -8.35
C VAL A 280 -1.36 -9.59 -7.84
N PRO A 281 -0.24 -8.86 -8.04
CA PRO A 281 1.05 -9.24 -7.47
C PRO A 281 1.03 -9.36 -5.94
N GLN A 282 0.25 -8.54 -5.24
CA GLN A 282 0.11 -8.63 -3.78
C GLN A 282 -0.63 -9.92 -3.36
N GLY A 283 -1.65 -10.35 -4.10
CA GLY A 283 -2.33 -11.62 -3.87
C GLY A 283 -1.38 -12.81 -4.06
N VAL A 284 -0.60 -12.82 -5.15
CA VAL A 284 0.42 -13.85 -5.39
C VAL A 284 1.48 -13.85 -4.27
N ARG A 285 1.95 -12.68 -3.84
CA ARG A 285 2.87 -12.52 -2.71
C ARG A 285 2.31 -13.11 -1.43
N ALA A 286 1.06 -12.78 -1.09
CA ALA A 286 0.42 -13.24 0.15
C ALA A 286 0.28 -14.76 0.18
N ALA A 287 -0.05 -15.39 -0.94
CA ALA A 287 -0.13 -16.84 -1.08
C ALA A 287 1.25 -17.51 -1.06
N LEU A 288 2.25 -16.89 -1.67
CA LEU A 288 3.58 -17.47 -1.84
C LEU A 288 4.45 -17.38 -0.58
N LEU A 289 4.30 -16.33 0.21
CA LEU A 289 5.15 -16.06 1.37
C LEU A 289 5.20 -17.22 2.39
N PRO A 290 4.06 -17.77 2.87
CA PRO A 290 4.09 -18.93 3.77
C PRO A 290 4.67 -20.18 3.08
N VAL A 291 4.32 -20.38 1.80
CA VAL A 291 4.80 -21.52 1.03
C VAL A 291 6.33 -21.54 0.91
N LEU A 292 6.97 -20.39 0.65
CA LEU A 292 8.42 -20.29 0.60
C LEU A 292 9.06 -20.41 1.99
N GLY A 293 8.39 -19.89 3.04
CA GLY A 293 8.87 -20.00 4.42
C GLY A 293 8.93 -21.46 4.94
N GLU A 294 8.13 -22.36 4.38
CA GLU A 294 8.15 -23.80 4.71
C GLU A 294 9.20 -24.60 3.94
N ALA A 295 9.88 -24.03 2.94
CA ALA A 295 10.88 -24.72 2.16
C ALA A 295 12.11 -25.05 3.02
N ARG A 296 12.44 -26.34 3.14
CA ARG A 296 13.57 -26.83 3.95
C ARG A 296 14.83 -27.08 3.11
N THR A 297 14.69 -27.28 1.80
CA THR A 297 15.78 -27.54 0.86
C THR A 297 15.79 -26.49 -0.26
N GLN A 298 16.97 -26.29 -0.85
CA GLN A 298 17.13 -25.38 -1.99
C GLN A 298 16.30 -25.83 -3.20
N GLU A 299 16.16 -27.11 -3.41
CA GLU A 299 15.38 -27.72 -4.49
C GLU A 299 13.87 -27.40 -4.32
N GLN A 300 13.34 -27.60 -3.12
CA GLN A 300 11.95 -27.22 -2.80
C GLN A 300 11.71 -25.73 -3.01
N LEU A 301 12.67 -24.87 -2.64
CA LEU A 301 12.60 -23.43 -2.87
C LEU A 301 12.51 -23.12 -4.36
N ILE A 302 13.41 -23.69 -5.17
CA ILE A 302 13.44 -23.50 -6.63
C ILE A 302 12.13 -23.96 -7.27
N THR A 303 11.64 -25.16 -6.92
CA THR A 303 10.40 -25.72 -7.46
C THR A 303 9.19 -24.80 -7.15
N ARG A 304 9.08 -24.33 -5.90
CA ARG A 304 7.99 -23.45 -5.47
C ARG A 304 8.05 -22.08 -6.14
N MET A 305 9.25 -21.50 -6.26
CA MET A 305 9.47 -20.24 -7.00
C MET A 305 9.15 -20.38 -8.48
N SER A 306 9.55 -21.50 -9.10
CA SER A 306 9.29 -21.80 -10.51
C SER A 306 7.78 -21.93 -10.79
N LYS A 307 7.03 -22.61 -9.92
CA LYS A 307 5.56 -22.69 -10.01
C LYS A 307 4.90 -21.30 -9.91
N ALA A 308 5.37 -20.47 -8.97
CA ALA A 308 4.88 -19.09 -8.82
C ALA A 308 5.23 -18.22 -10.03
N GLN A 309 6.42 -18.42 -10.62
CA GLN A 309 6.83 -17.72 -11.85
C GLN A 309 5.92 -18.07 -13.03
N SER A 310 5.53 -19.32 -13.13
CA SER A 310 4.60 -19.77 -14.20
C SER A 310 3.21 -19.18 -14.04
N LEU A 311 2.73 -19.04 -12.81
CA LEU A 311 1.50 -18.30 -12.56
C LEU A 311 1.65 -16.83 -12.99
N GLY A 312 2.80 -16.20 -12.70
CA GLY A 312 3.12 -14.86 -13.17
C GLY A 312 3.05 -14.75 -14.70
N PHE A 313 3.59 -15.71 -15.44
CA PHE A 313 3.52 -15.73 -16.90
C PHE A 313 2.10 -15.91 -17.45
N ILE A 314 1.23 -16.64 -16.77
CA ILE A 314 -0.20 -16.77 -17.15
C ILE A 314 -0.95 -15.45 -16.90
N LEU A 315 -0.70 -14.83 -15.75
CA LEU A 315 -1.38 -13.58 -15.36
C LEU A 315 -0.91 -12.36 -16.18
N LEU A 316 0.32 -12.40 -16.69
CA LEU A 316 0.93 -11.29 -17.40
C LEU A 316 0.13 -10.82 -18.64
N PRO A 317 -0.15 -11.69 -19.66
CA PRO A 317 -0.92 -11.27 -20.82
C PRO A 317 -2.37 -10.88 -20.47
N VAL A 318 -2.96 -11.57 -19.50
CA VAL A 318 -4.31 -11.26 -19.01
C VAL A 318 -4.34 -9.87 -18.39
N GLY A 319 -3.39 -9.54 -17.53
CA GLY A 319 -3.32 -8.23 -16.89
C GLY A 319 -2.98 -7.10 -17.84
N LEU A 320 -2.08 -7.32 -18.81
CA LEU A 320 -1.78 -6.35 -19.88
C LEU A 320 -3.01 -6.09 -20.76
N PHE A 321 -3.73 -7.15 -21.16
CA PHE A 321 -4.94 -7.02 -21.96
C PHE A 321 -6.04 -6.26 -21.22
N PHE A 322 -6.36 -6.67 -19.99
CA PHE A 322 -7.39 -5.99 -19.21
C PHE A 322 -6.97 -4.55 -18.82
N GLY A 323 -5.70 -4.33 -18.54
CA GLY A 323 -5.15 -2.99 -18.28
C GLY A 323 -5.38 -2.08 -19.49
N HIS A 324 -4.92 -2.49 -20.65
CA HIS A 324 -5.04 -1.69 -21.86
C HIS A 324 -6.50 -1.52 -22.32
N VAL A 325 -7.29 -2.59 -22.41
CA VAL A 325 -8.64 -2.51 -23.00
C VAL A 325 -9.68 -1.99 -22.01
N LEU A 326 -9.65 -2.47 -20.76
CA LEU A 326 -10.70 -2.12 -19.80
C LEU A 326 -10.33 -0.86 -19.02
N VAL A 327 -9.15 -0.83 -18.40
CA VAL A 327 -8.78 0.24 -17.46
C VAL A 327 -8.53 1.55 -18.22
N SER A 328 -7.88 1.52 -19.39
CA SER A 328 -7.66 2.71 -20.20
C SER A 328 -8.97 3.37 -20.62
N ASN A 329 -10.02 2.59 -20.91
CA ASN A 329 -11.35 3.15 -21.21
C ASN A 329 -12.13 3.58 -19.96
N LEU A 330 -11.85 2.97 -18.78
CA LEU A 330 -12.49 3.34 -17.53
C LEU A 330 -11.97 4.65 -16.95
N ILE A 331 -10.71 5.01 -17.19
CA ILE A 331 -10.10 6.24 -16.63
C ILE A 331 -10.91 7.48 -17.05
N PRO A 332 -11.15 7.80 -18.33
CA PRO A 332 -11.93 8.97 -18.72
C PRO A 332 -13.38 8.89 -18.24
N LEU A 333 -13.97 7.70 -18.27
CA LEU A 333 -15.34 7.49 -17.81
C LEU A 333 -15.51 7.76 -16.31
N ALA A 334 -14.54 7.34 -15.48
CA ALA A 334 -14.59 7.48 -14.04
C ALA A 334 -14.18 8.89 -13.59
N PHE A 335 -13.03 9.41 -14.07
CA PHE A 335 -12.41 10.63 -13.57
C PHE A 335 -12.75 11.92 -14.34
N SER A 336 -13.32 11.87 -15.48
CA SER A 336 -13.71 12.89 -16.46
C SER A 336 -12.76 12.97 -17.66
N ASN A 337 -13.20 13.70 -18.69
CA ASN A 337 -12.41 13.92 -19.91
C ASN A 337 -11.14 14.75 -19.66
N ASP A 338 -11.05 15.51 -18.56
CA ASP A 338 -9.87 16.29 -18.21
C ASP A 338 -8.65 15.40 -17.92
N TYR A 339 -8.90 14.11 -17.61
CA TYR A 339 -7.87 13.12 -17.30
C TYR A 339 -7.62 12.12 -18.43
N VAL A 340 -8.00 12.43 -19.68
CA VAL A 340 -7.75 11.54 -20.84
C VAL A 340 -6.24 11.26 -20.99
N GLN A 341 -5.38 12.26 -20.78
CA GLN A 341 -3.93 12.08 -20.85
C GLN A 341 -3.37 11.12 -19.78
N ALA A 342 -4.11 10.89 -18.69
CA ALA A 342 -3.71 9.88 -17.69
C ALA A 342 -3.72 8.45 -18.26
N VAL A 343 -4.40 8.20 -19.38
CA VAL A 343 -4.38 6.91 -20.07
C VAL A 343 -2.98 6.58 -20.59
N GLU A 344 -2.33 7.50 -21.27
CA GLU A 344 -0.96 7.30 -21.80
C GLU A 344 0.03 7.06 -20.65
N ILE A 345 -0.12 7.81 -19.55
CA ILE A 345 0.69 7.64 -18.35
C ILE A 345 0.45 6.28 -17.69
N PHE A 346 -0.81 5.84 -17.63
CA PHE A 346 -1.17 4.53 -17.11
C PHE A 346 -0.57 3.40 -17.96
N GLU A 347 -0.55 3.54 -19.28
CA GLU A 347 0.02 2.55 -20.19
C GLU A 347 1.54 2.37 -19.99
N ILE A 348 2.26 3.45 -19.70
CA ILE A 348 3.66 3.34 -19.26
C ILE A 348 3.75 2.60 -17.92
N LEU A 349 2.94 2.98 -16.93
CA LEU A 349 2.91 2.34 -15.62
C LEU A 349 2.55 0.85 -15.69
N LEU A 350 1.79 0.44 -16.72
CA LEU A 350 1.43 -0.96 -16.96
C LEU A 350 2.67 -1.82 -17.24
N ALA A 351 3.70 -1.27 -17.91
CA ALA A 351 5.00 -1.95 -18.04
C ALA A 351 5.68 -2.16 -16.67
N GLY A 352 5.62 -1.16 -15.77
CA GLY A 352 6.10 -1.28 -14.40
C GLY A 352 5.32 -2.34 -13.60
N TRP A 353 4.00 -2.42 -13.79
CA TRP A 353 3.16 -3.45 -13.21
C TRP A 353 3.61 -4.86 -13.65
N ALA A 354 3.87 -5.04 -14.94
CA ALA A 354 4.33 -6.30 -15.51
C ALA A 354 5.67 -6.75 -14.89
N LEU A 355 6.64 -5.84 -14.79
CA LEU A 355 7.92 -6.12 -14.14
C LEU A 355 7.76 -6.47 -12.66
N THR A 356 6.86 -5.78 -11.95
CA THR A 356 6.56 -6.06 -10.55
C THR A 356 5.95 -7.44 -10.38
N LEU A 357 5.03 -7.86 -11.26
CA LEU A 357 4.45 -9.21 -11.25
C LEU A 357 5.52 -10.28 -11.47
N LEU A 358 6.41 -10.09 -12.45
CA LEU A 358 7.52 -11.01 -12.73
C LEU A 358 8.54 -11.07 -11.57
N ALA A 359 8.68 -10.00 -10.79
CA ALA A 359 9.59 -9.94 -9.64
C ALA A 359 9.09 -10.69 -8.40
N VAL A 360 7.77 -10.99 -8.30
CA VAL A 360 7.15 -11.54 -7.07
C VAL A 360 7.91 -12.73 -6.49
N PRO A 361 8.23 -13.79 -7.22
CA PRO A 361 8.89 -14.96 -6.62
C PRO A 361 10.24 -14.63 -5.99
N TRP A 362 10.96 -13.67 -6.58
CA TRP A 362 12.29 -13.28 -6.19
C TRP A 362 12.32 -12.45 -4.92
N TYR A 363 11.52 -11.37 -4.86
CA TYR A 363 11.49 -10.52 -3.67
C TYR A 363 10.77 -11.21 -2.50
N VAL A 364 9.79 -12.08 -2.76
CA VAL A 364 9.17 -12.90 -1.70
C VAL A 364 10.19 -13.92 -1.17
N GLY A 365 11.02 -14.51 -2.04
CA GLY A 365 12.12 -15.36 -1.60
C GLY A 365 13.12 -14.64 -0.70
N LEU A 366 13.42 -13.36 -0.96
CA LEU A 366 14.24 -12.53 -0.05
C LEU A 366 13.54 -12.24 1.27
N GLN A 367 12.22 -12.01 1.23
CA GLN A 367 11.42 -11.72 2.43
C GLN A 367 11.25 -12.95 3.32
N ALA A 368 11.08 -14.15 2.74
CA ALA A 368 10.99 -15.43 3.46
C ALA A 368 12.34 -15.94 3.95
N GLY A 369 13.44 -15.43 3.42
CA GLY A 369 14.80 -15.88 3.71
C GLY A 369 15.29 -15.47 5.11
N PRO A 370 16.47 -16.03 5.53
CA PRO A 370 16.99 -15.81 6.87
C PRO A 370 17.51 -14.38 7.12
N HIS A 371 17.63 -13.56 6.08
CA HIS A 371 18.19 -12.22 6.17
C HIS A 371 17.17 -11.14 5.76
N PRO A 372 16.25 -10.74 6.65
CA PRO A 372 15.17 -9.77 6.32
C PRO A 372 15.69 -8.41 5.85
N TRP A 373 16.88 -8.00 6.27
CA TRP A 373 17.53 -6.77 5.81
C TRP A 373 17.81 -6.72 4.30
N ARG A 374 17.93 -7.89 3.63
CA ARG A 374 18.08 -7.92 2.17
C ARG A 374 16.85 -7.38 1.46
N PHE A 375 15.66 -7.69 1.96
CA PHE A 375 14.43 -7.14 1.41
C PHE A 375 14.32 -5.62 1.65
N THR A 376 14.68 -5.13 2.85
CA THR A 376 14.74 -3.69 3.13
C THR A 376 15.77 -2.99 2.24
N GLY A 377 16.94 -3.60 2.03
CA GLY A 377 17.96 -3.08 1.11
C GLY A 377 17.47 -3.03 -0.35
N LEU A 378 16.70 -4.03 -0.79
CA LEU A 378 16.06 -4.02 -2.11
C LEU A 378 15.10 -2.84 -2.25
N LEU A 379 14.22 -2.61 -1.26
CA LEU A 379 13.32 -1.45 -1.27
C LEU A 379 14.09 -0.13 -1.32
N GLY A 380 15.19 -0.02 -0.57
CA GLY A 380 16.09 1.13 -0.62
C GLY A 380 16.67 1.37 -2.03
N LEU A 381 17.13 0.31 -2.71
CA LEU A 381 17.63 0.39 -4.09
C LEU A 381 16.54 0.83 -5.07
N VAL A 382 15.31 0.35 -4.92
CA VAL A 382 14.16 0.77 -5.74
C VAL A 382 13.90 2.26 -5.56
N VAL A 383 13.84 2.75 -4.33
CA VAL A 383 13.61 4.18 -4.03
C VAL A 383 14.74 5.05 -4.56
N VAL A 384 16.00 4.64 -4.37
CA VAL A 384 17.17 5.38 -4.88
C VAL A 384 17.14 5.42 -6.41
N SER A 385 16.83 4.31 -7.06
CA SER A 385 16.69 4.26 -8.53
C SER A 385 15.57 5.18 -9.04
N ALA A 386 14.39 5.13 -8.40
CA ALA A 386 13.27 6.00 -8.74
C ALA A 386 13.62 7.48 -8.48
N PHE A 387 14.36 7.79 -7.42
CA PHE A 387 14.84 9.14 -7.14
C PHE A 387 15.81 9.65 -8.22
N ILE A 388 16.83 8.86 -8.56
CA ILE A 388 17.83 9.24 -9.56
C ILE A 388 17.17 9.41 -10.93
N SER A 389 16.37 8.42 -11.38
CA SER A 389 15.67 8.51 -12.66
C SER A 389 14.63 9.64 -12.67
N GLY A 390 13.95 9.88 -11.54
CA GLY A 390 13.02 10.99 -11.39
C GLY A 390 13.69 12.36 -11.50
N MET A 391 14.82 12.55 -10.83
CA MET A 391 15.61 13.79 -10.93
C MET A 391 16.13 14.08 -12.35
N LEU A 392 16.34 13.04 -13.16
CA LEU A 392 16.80 13.17 -14.53
C LEU A 392 15.65 13.34 -15.53
N LEU A 393 14.57 12.60 -15.35
CA LEU A 393 13.50 12.52 -16.35
C LEU A 393 12.35 13.51 -16.09
N ILE A 394 12.00 13.78 -14.83
CA ILE A 394 10.84 14.62 -14.51
C ILE A 394 11.05 16.07 -14.96
N PRO A 395 12.20 16.73 -14.73
CA PRO A 395 12.38 18.11 -15.15
C PRO A 395 12.20 18.34 -16.65
N GLU A 396 12.54 17.35 -17.49
CA GLU A 396 12.50 17.45 -18.95
C GLU A 396 11.18 16.90 -19.54
N TYR A 397 10.66 15.78 -18.98
CA TYR A 397 9.52 15.05 -19.55
C TYR A 397 8.25 15.13 -18.70
N GLY A 398 8.26 15.86 -17.58
CA GLY A 398 7.07 16.06 -16.71
C GLY A 398 6.45 14.74 -16.25
N VAL A 399 5.14 14.61 -16.46
CA VAL A 399 4.34 13.45 -16.03
C VAL A 399 4.81 12.14 -16.67
N THR A 400 5.20 12.19 -17.93
CA THR A 400 5.78 11.03 -18.65
C THR A 400 7.11 10.61 -18.02
N GLY A 401 7.95 11.56 -17.62
CA GLY A 401 9.19 11.31 -16.89
C GLY A 401 8.94 10.64 -15.54
N ALA A 402 7.88 11.05 -14.83
CA ALA A 402 7.46 10.43 -13.57
C ALA A 402 7.03 8.97 -13.78
N ALA A 403 6.27 8.68 -14.84
CA ALA A 403 5.87 7.32 -15.16
C ALA A 403 7.07 6.42 -15.47
N TRP A 404 8.01 6.88 -16.30
CA TRP A 404 9.23 6.13 -16.59
C TRP A 404 10.13 5.96 -15.37
N SER A 405 10.17 6.94 -14.46
CA SER A 405 10.86 6.80 -13.17
C SER A 405 10.30 5.64 -12.34
N SER A 406 8.98 5.52 -12.24
CA SER A 406 8.32 4.37 -11.59
C SER A 406 8.65 3.03 -12.27
N VAL A 407 8.72 3.02 -13.61
CA VAL A 407 9.13 1.83 -14.39
C VAL A 407 10.58 1.46 -14.11
N CYS A 408 11.49 2.43 -14.03
CA CYS A 408 12.88 2.21 -13.63
C CYS A 408 12.97 1.59 -12.23
N GLY A 409 12.19 2.08 -11.26
CA GLY A 409 12.07 1.46 -9.93
C GLY A 409 11.61 0.01 -10.00
N SER A 410 10.59 -0.29 -10.82
CA SER A 410 10.08 -1.66 -11.04
C SER A 410 11.10 -2.56 -11.73
N ALA A 411 11.89 -2.03 -12.68
CA ALA A 411 12.98 -2.75 -13.33
C ALA A 411 14.08 -3.10 -12.31
N VAL A 412 14.46 -2.15 -11.44
CA VAL A 412 15.42 -2.43 -10.36
C VAL A 412 14.85 -3.46 -9.39
N MET A 413 13.55 -3.39 -9.03
CA MET A 413 12.89 -4.43 -8.22
C MET A 413 13.07 -5.81 -8.86
N PHE A 414 12.85 -5.94 -10.16
CA PHE A 414 12.97 -7.19 -10.89
C PHE A 414 14.41 -7.71 -10.96
N TYR A 415 15.35 -6.90 -11.45
CA TYR A 415 16.74 -7.35 -11.65
C TYR A 415 17.51 -7.49 -10.34
N ALA A 416 17.38 -6.52 -9.41
CA ALA A 416 18.08 -6.57 -8.13
C ALA A 416 17.57 -7.70 -7.24
N SER A 417 16.26 -7.99 -7.21
CA SER A 417 15.74 -9.13 -6.44
C SER A 417 16.30 -10.45 -6.94
N ARG A 418 16.43 -10.64 -8.25
CA ARG A 418 17.07 -11.81 -8.86
C ARG A 418 18.55 -11.93 -8.48
N TRP A 419 19.29 -10.83 -8.60
CA TRP A 419 20.71 -10.79 -8.27
C TRP A 419 20.96 -11.08 -6.78
N MET A 420 20.17 -10.48 -5.89
CA MET A 420 20.31 -10.65 -4.44
C MET A 420 19.88 -12.04 -3.96
N ASN A 421 18.90 -12.65 -4.60
CA ASN A 421 18.42 -14.00 -4.26
C ASN A 421 19.42 -15.09 -4.67
N ARG A 422 20.20 -14.88 -5.73
CA ARG A 422 21.18 -15.83 -6.30
C ARG A 422 20.60 -17.19 -6.73
N THR A 423 19.30 -17.38 -6.62
CA THR A 423 18.62 -18.61 -7.07
C THR A 423 18.48 -18.57 -8.59
N LYS A 424 18.86 -19.65 -9.28
CA LYS A 424 18.70 -19.78 -10.72
C LYS A 424 17.43 -20.58 -11.01
N LEU A 425 16.48 -20.01 -11.74
CA LEU A 425 15.31 -20.73 -12.24
C LEU A 425 15.54 -21.18 -13.68
N PRO A 426 14.94 -22.30 -14.10
CA PRO A 426 15.04 -22.79 -15.49
C PRO A 426 14.58 -21.76 -16.54
N GLN A 427 13.63 -20.88 -16.18
CA GLN A 427 12.98 -19.92 -17.07
C GLN A 427 13.72 -18.58 -17.22
N GLN A 428 15.00 -18.46 -16.85
CA GLN A 428 15.71 -17.17 -16.80
C GLN A 428 15.70 -16.41 -18.15
N ILE A 429 15.94 -17.11 -19.26
CA ILE A 429 15.95 -16.49 -20.60
C ILE A 429 14.56 -15.92 -20.92
N TRP A 430 13.49 -16.69 -20.66
CA TRP A 430 12.12 -16.26 -20.90
C TRP A 430 11.71 -15.09 -20.04
N LEU A 431 12.25 -14.99 -18.80
CA LEU A 431 12.06 -13.85 -17.92
C LEU A 431 12.64 -12.56 -18.52
N ASP A 432 13.86 -12.62 -19.01
CA ASP A 432 14.55 -11.46 -19.60
C ASP A 432 13.88 -11.03 -20.89
N VAL A 433 13.50 -11.98 -21.76
CA VAL A 433 12.73 -11.72 -22.98
C VAL A 433 11.37 -11.08 -22.64
N SER A 434 10.64 -11.64 -21.66
CA SER A 434 9.34 -11.09 -21.25
C SER A 434 9.48 -9.68 -20.67
N ALA A 435 10.52 -9.41 -19.88
CA ALA A 435 10.77 -8.08 -19.31
C ALA A 435 11.03 -7.04 -20.43
N ILE A 436 11.84 -7.38 -21.43
CA ILE A 436 12.12 -6.51 -22.59
C ILE A 436 10.85 -6.27 -23.39
N ILE A 437 10.06 -7.31 -23.66
CA ILE A 437 8.78 -7.20 -24.37
C ILE A 437 7.82 -6.28 -23.60
N CYS A 438 7.72 -6.42 -22.28
CA CYS A 438 6.84 -5.58 -21.46
C CYS A 438 7.25 -4.10 -21.51
N LEU A 439 8.55 -3.81 -21.46
CA LEU A 439 9.05 -2.43 -21.60
C LEU A 439 8.75 -1.86 -23.00
N ALA A 440 9.01 -2.62 -24.03
CA ALA A 440 8.70 -2.23 -25.42
C ALA A 440 7.19 -2.03 -25.63
N THR A 441 6.36 -2.92 -25.07
CA THR A 441 4.89 -2.81 -25.15
C THR A 441 4.41 -1.54 -24.46
N GLY A 442 4.89 -1.23 -23.24
CA GLY A 442 4.53 0.01 -22.54
C GLY A 442 4.89 1.26 -23.33
N TYR A 443 6.07 1.29 -23.94
CA TYR A 443 6.48 2.38 -24.83
C TYR A 443 5.58 2.51 -26.07
N LEU A 444 5.29 1.40 -26.75
CA LEU A 444 4.46 1.39 -27.96
C LEU A 444 3.00 1.76 -27.65
N LEU A 445 2.46 1.33 -26.52
CA LEU A 445 1.12 1.70 -26.07
C LEU A 445 1.01 3.20 -25.80
N SER A 446 1.98 3.77 -25.09
CA SER A 446 2.01 5.20 -24.79
C SER A 446 2.14 6.10 -26.02
N THR A 447 2.67 5.58 -27.12
CA THR A 447 2.74 6.30 -28.41
C THR A 447 1.52 6.06 -29.30
N GLY A 448 0.50 5.34 -28.86
CA GLY A 448 -0.68 4.99 -29.63
C GLY A 448 -0.41 4.05 -30.83
N ASN A 449 0.73 3.35 -30.79
CA ASN A 449 1.12 2.49 -31.91
C ASN A 449 0.42 1.12 -31.85
N GLY A 450 -0.38 0.79 -32.85
CA GLY A 450 -1.11 -0.48 -32.94
C GLY A 450 -0.23 -1.74 -32.93
N LEU A 451 1.08 -1.64 -33.19
CA LEU A 451 2.03 -2.75 -33.04
C LEU A 451 2.18 -3.23 -31.61
N ALA A 452 1.75 -2.44 -30.63
CA ALA A 452 1.73 -2.84 -29.22
C ALA A 452 0.91 -4.11 -28.97
N TRP A 453 -0.14 -4.37 -29.77
CA TRP A 453 -0.91 -5.61 -29.72
C TRP A 453 -0.06 -6.85 -29.99
N ILE A 454 0.97 -6.72 -30.83
CA ILE A 454 1.93 -7.80 -31.09
C ILE A 454 2.69 -8.13 -29.79
N GLY A 455 3.08 -7.11 -29.00
CA GLY A 455 3.72 -7.29 -27.70
C GLY A 455 2.84 -8.02 -26.69
N ILE A 456 1.53 -7.69 -26.64
CA ILE A 456 0.56 -8.37 -25.78
C ILE A 456 0.37 -9.84 -26.20
N ILE A 457 0.36 -10.12 -27.48
CA ILE A 457 0.18 -11.45 -28.05
C ILE A 457 1.47 -12.29 -27.96
N THR A 458 2.64 -11.68 -28.15
CA THR A 458 3.95 -12.38 -28.08
C THR A 458 4.40 -12.75 -26.67
N VAL A 459 3.63 -12.44 -25.65
CA VAL A 459 3.77 -13.12 -24.34
C VAL A 459 3.45 -14.63 -24.43
N ILE A 460 3.31 -15.17 -25.65
CA ILE A 460 3.28 -16.60 -26.01
C ILE A 460 4.45 -17.42 -25.43
N PRO A 461 5.66 -16.89 -25.10
CA PRO A 461 6.61 -17.64 -24.28
C PRO A 461 6.03 -18.13 -22.95
N ALA A 462 4.99 -17.46 -22.43
CA ALA A 462 4.22 -17.98 -21.31
C ALA A 462 3.59 -19.36 -21.59
N GLY A 463 3.17 -19.59 -22.80
CA GLY A 463 2.62 -20.89 -23.23
C GLY A 463 3.66 -22.02 -23.24
N PHE A 464 4.88 -21.74 -23.66
CA PHE A 464 5.96 -22.74 -23.67
C PHE A 464 6.42 -23.11 -22.27
N SER A 465 6.48 -22.17 -21.32
CA SER A 465 6.81 -22.48 -19.94
C SER A 465 5.76 -23.38 -19.27
N ILE A 466 4.49 -23.31 -19.68
CA ILE A 466 3.43 -24.21 -19.18
C ILE A 466 3.66 -25.63 -19.67
N VAL A 467 4.09 -25.83 -20.92
CA VAL A 467 4.39 -27.14 -21.49
C VAL A 467 5.60 -27.77 -20.78
N GLU A 468 6.64 -26.97 -20.53
CA GLU A 468 7.84 -27.42 -19.83
C GLU A 468 7.57 -27.82 -18.37
N ILE A 469 6.68 -27.10 -17.69
CA ILE A 469 6.27 -27.43 -16.32
C ILE A 469 5.38 -28.67 -16.29
N ARG A 470 4.47 -28.82 -17.23
CA ARG A 470 3.69 -30.07 -17.36
C ARG A 470 4.62 -31.27 -17.55
N HIS A 471 5.67 -31.09 -18.32
CA HIS A 471 6.66 -32.16 -18.54
C HIS A 471 7.46 -32.48 -17.27
N GLN A 472 7.88 -31.45 -16.51
CA GLN A 472 8.59 -31.62 -15.23
C GLN A 472 7.66 -32.20 -14.13
N MET A 473 6.39 -31.81 -14.08
CA MET A 473 5.42 -32.37 -13.14
C MET A 473 5.12 -33.84 -13.43
N LYS A 474 5.06 -34.23 -14.70
CA LYS A 474 4.85 -35.62 -15.11
C LYS A 474 6.03 -36.50 -14.75
N ASN A 475 7.26 -36.00 -14.90
CA ASN A 475 8.46 -36.73 -14.52
C ASN A 475 8.65 -36.85 -12.99
N SER A 476 8.10 -35.90 -12.19
CA SER A 476 8.16 -35.96 -10.73
C SER A 476 7.02 -36.77 -10.09
N GLU A 477 6.03 -37.21 -10.85
CA GLU A 477 4.99 -38.16 -10.45
C GLU A 477 5.36 -39.62 -10.81
N GLU A 478 6.36 -39.78 -11.68
CA GLU A 478 6.89 -41.09 -12.10
C GLU A 478 8.16 -41.53 -11.30
N GLU A 479 8.76 -40.64 -10.49
CA GLU A 479 9.77 -40.93 -9.47
C GLU A 479 9.17 -41.03 -8.06
#